data_36afbf792a3054fd660032f866a38623
#
_entry.id   36afbf792a3054fd660032f866a38623
#
_cell.length_a   1.000
_cell.length_b   1.000
_cell.length_c   1.000
_cell.angle_alpha   90.00
_cell.angle_beta   90.00
_cell.angle_gamma   90.00
#
_symmetry.space_group_name_H-M   'P 1'
#
loop_
_entity.id
_entity.type
_entity.pdbx_description
1 polymer ?
#
loop_
_entity_poly.entity_id
_entity_poly.type
_entity_poly.pdbx_seq_one_letter_code
_entity_poly.pdbx_strand_id
1 'polypeptide(L)'
;ISNWNVFLMKNMYRTLAVSALLGSLTLTAYAQDFKAGFVNTDRIFREANSAKAAQGKLEQEFSKRERELVAAGKTLKTASEAFERDAPTLSESQRIAKQRALVDQDREFQRKNREFQEDLNARKNEELARVLEQANRVVQQVAESEKYDVILQEAVYVNPKHDITDKVIKALNGAAK
;
A
#
# COMPACT_ATOMS: atom_id res chain seq x y z
N ILE A 1 30.54 39.25 75.82
CA ILE A 1 30.05 37.86 75.41
C ILE A 1 28.81 37.95 74.44
N SER A 2 28.31 39.16 74.20
CA SER A 2 26.99 39.32 73.49
C SER A 2 27.04 39.41 71.96
N ASN A 3 28.16 39.70 71.32
CA ASN A 3 28.21 40.02 69.92
C ASN A 3 28.51 38.81 68.98
N TRP A 4 29.01 37.70 69.50
CA TRP A 4 29.34 36.53 68.71
C TRP A 4 28.09 35.72 68.30
N ASN A 5 27.08 35.63 69.15
CA ASN A 5 25.85 34.91 68.84
C ASN A 5 25.00 35.59 67.73
N VAL A 6 25.03 36.91 67.66
CA VAL A 6 24.32 37.69 66.64
C VAL A 6 25.02 37.54 65.30
N PHE A 7 26.34 37.42 65.25
CA PHE A 7 27.10 37.21 64.01
C PHE A 7 26.87 35.79 63.43
N LEU A 8 26.86 34.79 64.30
CA LEU A 8 26.60 33.41 63.90
C LEU A 8 25.16 33.21 63.39
N MET A 9 24.16 33.78 64.03
CA MET A 9 22.78 33.70 63.57
C MET A 9 22.59 34.43 62.26
N LYS A 10 23.17 35.58 62.00
CA LYS A 10 23.06 36.34 60.77
C LYS A 10 23.68 35.60 59.57
N ASN A 11 24.73 34.82 59.71
CA ASN A 11 25.34 34.02 58.71
C ASN A 11 24.54 32.72 58.44
N MET A 12 23.91 32.14 59.47
CA MET A 12 23.07 30.95 59.34
C MET A 12 21.82 31.21 58.54
N TYR A 13 21.17 32.38 58.65
CA TYR A 13 20.02 32.76 57.80
C TYR A 13 20.44 33.07 56.38
N ARG A 14 21.66 33.59 56.15
CA ARG A 14 22.17 33.85 54.79
C ARG A 14 22.51 32.56 54.05
N THR A 15 23.02 31.52 54.70
CA THR A 15 23.30 30.22 54.14
C THR A 15 21.99 29.41 53.87
N LEU A 16 21.01 29.52 54.76
CA LEU A 16 19.67 28.91 54.54
C LEU A 16 18.89 29.57 53.39
N ALA A 17 19.00 30.89 53.23
CA ALA A 17 18.34 31.61 52.13
C ALA A 17 18.96 31.26 50.74
N VAL A 18 20.28 31.04 50.68
CA VAL A 18 20.94 30.63 49.42
C VAL A 18 20.64 29.20 49.07
N SER A 19 20.46 28.28 50.04
CA SER A 19 20.08 26.89 49.80
C SER A 19 18.64 26.76 49.33
N ALA A 20 17.73 27.66 49.75
CA ALA A 20 16.33 27.65 49.31
C ALA A 20 16.16 28.16 47.85
N LEU A 21 17.07 29.00 47.34
CA LEU A 21 17.02 29.52 45.97
C LEU A 21 17.59 28.52 44.96
N LEU A 22 18.43 27.55 45.35
CA LEU A 22 18.97 26.51 44.47
C LEU A 22 18.03 25.28 44.30
N GLY A 23 16.99 25.16 45.14
CA GLY A 23 16.05 24.04 45.11
C GLY A 23 14.88 24.19 44.15
N SER A 24 14.69 25.32 43.48
CA SER A 24 13.51 25.59 42.65
C SER A 24 13.76 25.57 41.13
N LEU A 25 14.92 25.07 40.66
CA LEU A 25 15.03 24.65 39.27
C LEU A 25 14.37 23.28 39.12
N THR A 26 13.04 23.26 39.20
CA THR A 26 12.27 22.16 38.66
C THR A 26 12.53 22.18 37.14
N LEU A 27 13.40 21.30 36.70
CA LEU A 27 13.48 20.88 35.33
C LEU A 27 12.08 20.32 34.96
N THR A 28 11.23 21.17 34.41
CA THR A 28 10.07 20.71 33.64
C THR A 28 10.68 19.96 32.48
N ALA A 29 10.88 18.65 32.64
CA ALA A 29 11.07 17.75 31.54
C ALA A 29 9.79 17.86 30.72
N TYR A 30 9.83 18.65 29.66
CA TYR A 30 8.83 18.53 28.61
C TYR A 30 9.01 17.13 28.03
N ALA A 31 8.23 16.17 28.54
CA ALA A 31 8.00 14.94 27.83
C ALA A 31 7.34 15.38 26.52
N GLN A 32 8.11 15.47 25.46
CA GLN A 32 7.54 15.62 24.12
C GLN A 32 6.60 14.44 23.97
N ASP A 33 5.29 14.70 23.87
CA ASP A 33 4.29 13.66 23.65
C ASP A 33 4.65 12.98 22.31
N PHE A 34 5.19 11.75 22.42
CA PHE A 34 5.54 10.96 21.26
C PHE A 34 4.27 10.66 20.43
N LYS A 35 4.22 11.20 19.23
CA LYS A 35 3.05 11.12 18.37
C LYS A 35 3.24 10.03 17.31
N ALA A 36 2.61 8.88 17.53
CA ALA A 36 2.56 7.79 16.55
C ALA A 36 1.29 7.84 15.71
N GLY A 37 1.44 7.59 14.41
CA GLY A 37 0.34 7.37 13.47
C GLY A 37 0.39 5.97 12.89
N PHE A 38 -0.74 5.49 12.38
CA PHE A 38 -0.86 4.25 11.64
C PHE A 38 -1.61 4.49 10.34
N VAL A 39 -1.15 3.87 9.26
CA VAL A 39 -1.78 3.92 7.93
C VAL A 39 -1.99 2.52 7.39
N ASN A 40 -3.23 2.20 7.05
CA ASN A 40 -3.60 0.94 6.41
C ASN A 40 -3.44 1.07 4.89
N THR A 41 -2.36 0.51 4.35
CA THR A 41 -2.07 0.53 2.91
C THR A 41 -3.10 -0.23 2.08
N ASP A 42 -3.68 -1.31 2.59
CA ASP A 42 -4.73 -2.06 1.89
C ASP A 42 -6.00 -1.22 1.71
N ARG A 43 -6.34 -0.40 2.70
CA ARG A 43 -7.45 0.55 2.57
C ARG A 43 -7.14 1.62 1.52
N ILE A 44 -5.92 2.13 1.47
CA ILE A 44 -5.51 3.08 0.43
C ILE A 44 -5.70 2.47 -0.96
N PHE A 45 -5.25 1.24 -1.19
CA PHE A 45 -5.41 0.55 -2.47
C PHE A 45 -6.87 0.27 -2.85
N ARG A 46 -7.78 0.15 -1.89
CA ARG A 46 -9.22 -0.05 -2.17
C ARG A 46 -9.99 1.25 -2.35
N GLU A 47 -9.63 2.30 -1.62
CA GLU A 47 -10.48 3.46 -1.42
C GLU A 47 -9.98 4.73 -2.13
N ALA A 48 -8.67 4.87 -2.33
CA ALA A 48 -8.10 6.06 -2.97
C ALA A 48 -8.50 6.19 -4.45
N ASN A 49 -8.79 7.41 -4.88
CA ASN A 49 -9.15 7.69 -6.28
C ASN A 49 -8.04 7.31 -7.26
N SER A 50 -6.76 7.49 -6.87
CA SER A 50 -5.62 7.07 -7.68
C SER A 50 -5.57 5.56 -7.90
N ALA A 51 -5.91 4.76 -6.88
CA ALA A 51 -5.98 3.31 -7.00
C ALA A 51 -7.13 2.86 -7.89
N LYS A 52 -8.32 3.47 -7.74
CA LYS A 52 -9.47 3.22 -8.62
C LYS A 52 -9.18 3.60 -10.07
N ALA A 53 -8.50 4.73 -10.29
CA ALA A 53 -8.09 5.15 -11.63
C ALA A 53 -7.07 4.17 -12.25
N ALA A 54 -6.11 3.66 -11.46
CA ALA A 54 -5.16 2.65 -11.90
C ALA A 54 -5.88 1.35 -12.31
N GLN A 55 -6.86 0.89 -11.51
CA GLN A 55 -7.67 -0.26 -11.85
C GLN A 55 -8.47 -0.05 -13.15
N GLY A 56 -9.09 1.12 -13.32
CA GLY A 56 -9.82 1.45 -14.55
C GLY A 56 -8.94 1.49 -15.79
N LYS A 57 -7.69 1.97 -15.67
CA LYS A 57 -6.71 1.92 -16.77
C LYS A 57 -6.37 0.49 -17.15
N LEU A 58 -6.09 -0.38 -16.17
CA LEU A 58 -5.81 -1.79 -16.43
C LEU A 58 -6.98 -2.49 -17.12
N GLU A 59 -8.21 -2.24 -16.68
CA GLU A 59 -9.40 -2.78 -17.30
C GLU A 59 -9.55 -2.31 -18.76
N GLN A 60 -9.35 -1.03 -19.04
CA GLN A 60 -9.39 -0.49 -20.40
C GLN A 60 -8.30 -1.10 -21.30
N GLU A 61 -7.07 -1.21 -20.77
CA GLU A 61 -5.91 -1.73 -21.52
C GLU A 61 -6.07 -3.22 -21.85
N PHE A 62 -6.60 -4.02 -20.94
CA PHE A 62 -6.62 -5.48 -21.06
C PHE A 62 -7.97 -6.08 -21.49
N SER A 63 -9.08 -5.36 -21.37
CA SER A 63 -10.42 -5.88 -21.67
C SER A 63 -10.59 -6.43 -23.08
N LYS A 64 -9.94 -5.84 -24.09
CA LYS A 64 -9.99 -6.32 -25.46
C LYS A 64 -9.29 -7.68 -25.60
N ARG A 65 -8.06 -7.78 -25.07
CA ARG A 65 -7.26 -9.01 -25.12
C ARG A 65 -7.92 -10.15 -24.32
N GLU A 66 -8.54 -9.82 -23.19
CA GLU A 66 -9.31 -10.78 -22.41
C GLU A 66 -10.48 -11.37 -23.21
N ARG A 67 -11.28 -10.52 -23.89
CA ARG A 67 -12.37 -10.98 -24.75
C ARG A 67 -11.86 -11.83 -25.92
N GLU A 68 -10.73 -11.46 -26.52
CA GLU A 68 -10.11 -12.24 -27.60
C GLU A 68 -9.67 -13.62 -27.11
N LEU A 69 -9.09 -13.71 -25.91
CA LEU A 69 -8.69 -14.98 -25.28
C LEU A 69 -9.91 -15.85 -24.96
N VAL A 70 -10.97 -15.28 -24.39
CA VAL A 70 -12.21 -15.99 -24.11
C VAL A 70 -12.81 -16.54 -25.41
N ALA A 71 -12.84 -15.73 -26.47
CA ALA A 71 -13.33 -16.17 -27.79
C ALA A 71 -12.47 -17.29 -28.40
N ALA A 72 -11.12 -17.16 -28.30
CA ALA A 72 -10.21 -18.18 -28.78
C ALA A 72 -10.36 -19.51 -28.02
N GLY A 73 -10.49 -19.47 -26.70
CA GLY A 73 -10.74 -20.64 -25.88
C GLY A 73 -12.08 -21.34 -26.25
N LYS A 74 -13.13 -20.56 -26.47
CA LYS A 74 -14.41 -21.09 -26.93
C LYS A 74 -14.29 -21.75 -28.31
N THR A 75 -13.60 -21.12 -29.26
CA THR A 75 -13.35 -21.65 -30.58
C THR A 75 -12.59 -22.96 -30.54
N LEU A 76 -11.49 -23.02 -29.73
CA LEU A 76 -10.70 -24.22 -29.55
C LEU A 76 -11.55 -25.38 -28.97
N LYS A 77 -12.33 -25.10 -27.94
CA LYS A 77 -13.26 -26.08 -27.35
C LYS A 77 -14.25 -26.62 -28.38
N THR A 78 -14.91 -25.73 -29.13
CA THR A 78 -15.87 -26.14 -30.17
C THR A 78 -15.20 -26.99 -31.28
N ALA A 79 -13.98 -26.62 -31.68
CA ALA A 79 -13.22 -27.36 -32.67
C ALA A 79 -12.81 -28.76 -32.18
N SER A 80 -12.43 -28.87 -30.89
CA SER A 80 -12.12 -30.16 -30.25
C SER A 80 -13.36 -31.08 -30.20
N GLU A 81 -14.48 -30.53 -29.69
CA GLU A 81 -15.76 -31.29 -29.65
C GLU A 81 -16.21 -31.74 -31.03
N ALA A 82 -16.07 -30.89 -32.06
CA ALA A 82 -16.37 -31.27 -33.45
C ALA A 82 -15.43 -32.35 -33.96
N PHE A 83 -14.15 -32.28 -33.67
CA PHE A 83 -13.19 -33.30 -34.07
C PHE A 83 -13.50 -34.65 -33.40
N GLU A 84 -13.78 -34.67 -32.07
CA GLU A 84 -14.14 -35.89 -31.35
C GLU A 84 -15.37 -36.57 -31.96
N ARG A 85 -16.41 -35.80 -32.32
CA ARG A 85 -17.63 -36.30 -32.95
C ARG A 85 -17.40 -36.84 -34.35
N ASP A 86 -16.62 -36.09 -35.15
CA ASP A 86 -16.49 -36.37 -36.59
C ASP A 86 -15.34 -37.35 -36.88
N ALA A 87 -14.37 -37.55 -35.96
CA ALA A 87 -13.17 -38.38 -36.16
C ALA A 87 -13.43 -39.80 -36.71
N PRO A 88 -14.48 -40.52 -36.27
CA PRO A 88 -14.76 -41.86 -36.79
C PRO A 88 -15.12 -41.91 -38.29
N THR A 89 -15.58 -40.79 -38.83
CA THR A 89 -16.04 -40.71 -40.25
C THR A 89 -15.01 -40.10 -41.17
N LEU A 90 -13.89 -39.56 -40.64
CA LEU A 90 -12.84 -38.91 -41.40
C LEU A 90 -11.87 -39.95 -42.03
N SER A 91 -11.33 -39.62 -43.20
CA SER A 91 -10.19 -40.34 -43.74
C SER A 91 -8.97 -40.12 -42.85
N GLU A 92 -7.97 -41.02 -42.87
CA GLU A 92 -6.74 -40.93 -42.08
C GLU A 92 -6.00 -39.61 -42.32
N SER A 93 -5.89 -39.16 -43.55
CA SER A 93 -5.22 -37.89 -43.89
C SER A 93 -5.99 -36.68 -43.32
N GLN A 94 -7.31 -36.69 -43.37
CA GLN A 94 -8.14 -35.64 -42.80
C GLN A 94 -8.07 -35.61 -41.28
N ARG A 95 -8.05 -36.77 -40.63
CA ARG A 95 -7.92 -36.91 -39.17
C ARG A 95 -6.59 -36.33 -38.70
N ILE A 96 -5.49 -36.72 -39.36
CA ILE A 96 -4.15 -36.20 -39.05
C ILE A 96 -4.09 -34.68 -39.25
N ALA A 97 -4.63 -34.16 -40.33
CA ALA A 97 -4.62 -32.72 -40.61
C ALA A 97 -5.42 -31.92 -39.56
N LYS A 98 -6.62 -32.39 -39.19
CA LYS A 98 -7.46 -31.74 -38.16
C LYS A 98 -6.80 -31.82 -36.79
N GLN A 99 -6.19 -32.96 -36.42
CA GLN A 99 -5.49 -33.13 -35.18
C GLN A 99 -4.28 -32.15 -35.04
N ARG A 100 -3.48 -32.00 -36.12
CA ARG A 100 -2.39 -31.03 -36.18
C ARG A 100 -2.90 -29.60 -35.98
N ALA A 101 -3.98 -29.23 -36.71
CA ALA A 101 -4.58 -27.91 -36.58
C ALA A 101 -5.06 -27.61 -35.14
N LEU A 102 -5.66 -28.59 -34.45
CA LEU A 102 -6.06 -28.45 -33.05
C LEU A 102 -4.86 -28.26 -32.12
N VAL A 103 -3.79 -29.04 -32.31
CA VAL A 103 -2.55 -28.89 -31.51
C VAL A 103 -1.93 -27.52 -31.74
N ASP A 104 -1.92 -27.01 -32.95
CA ASP A 104 -1.37 -25.70 -33.27
C ASP A 104 -2.23 -24.57 -32.67
N GLN A 105 -3.56 -24.68 -32.74
CA GLN A 105 -4.47 -23.75 -32.09
C GLN A 105 -4.32 -23.75 -30.56
N ASP A 106 -4.19 -24.92 -29.95
CA ASP A 106 -3.99 -25.04 -28.51
C ASP A 106 -2.65 -24.37 -28.09
N ARG A 107 -1.57 -24.66 -28.79
CA ARG A 107 -0.26 -24.04 -28.54
C ARG A 107 -0.32 -22.52 -28.63
N GLU A 108 -0.99 -22.00 -29.65
CA GLU A 108 -1.16 -20.55 -29.83
C GLU A 108 -2.01 -19.94 -28.72
N PHE A 109 -3.12 -20.59 -28.35
CA PHE A 109 -3.95 -20.17 -27.22
C PHE A 109 -3.16 -20.14 -25.90
N GLN A 110 -2.40 -21.19 -25.58
CA GLN A 110 -1.56 -21.27 -24.38
C GLN A 110 -0.48 -20.18 -24.40
N ARG A 111 0.15 -19.92 -25.53
CA ARG A 111 1.12 -18.84 -25.67
C ARG A 111 0.49 -17.47 -25.38
N LYS A 112 -0.61 -17.13 -26.03
CA LYS A 112 -1.34 -15.86 -25.84
C LYS A 112 -1.82 -15.69 -24.40
N ASN A 113 -2.29 -16.77 -23.78
CA ASN A 113 -2.74 -16.73 -22.40
C ASN A 113 -1.58 -16.43 -21.44
N ARG A 114 -0.42 -17.06 -21.63
CA ARG A 114 0.77 -16.74 -20.82
C ARG A 114 1.20 -15.29 -21.00
N GLU A 115 1.34 -14.81 -22.24
CA GLU A 115 1.71 -13.43 -22.54
C GLU A 115 0.72 -12.42 -21.90
N PHE A 116 -0.58 -12.72 -21.97
CA PHE A 116 -1.58 -11.90 -21.30
C PHE A 116 -1.40 -11.84 -19.79
N GLN A 117 -1.18 -12.98 -19.14
CA GLN A 117 -1.00 -13.06 -17.69
C GLN A 117 0.29 -12.34 -17.24
N GLU A 118 1.38 -12.52 -17.98
CA GLU A 118 2.66 -11.87 -17.72
C GLU A 118 2.54 -10.34 -17.85
N ASP A 119 1.96 -9.86 -18.93
CA ASP A 119 1.75 -8.43 -19.17
C ASP A 119 0.83 -7.81 -18.12
N LEU A 120 -0.31 -8.48 -17.83
CA LEU A 120 -1.26 -8.00 -16.83
C LEU A 120 -0.61 -7.90 -15.44
N ASN A 121 0.18 -8.93 -15.04
CA ASN A 121 0.87 -8.91 -13.77
C ASN A 121 1.94 -7.81 -13.72
N ALA A 122 2.72 -7.64 -14.78
CA ALA A 122 3.72 -6.58 -14.87
C ALA A 122 3.08 -5.19 -14.75
N ARG A 123 2.01 -4.94 -15.51
CA ARG A 123 1.28 -3.67 -15.48
C ARG A 123 0.59 -3.40 -14.14
N LYS A 124 0.01 -4.44 -13.53
CA LYS A 124 -0.58 -4.36 -12.20
C LYS A 124 0.46 -3.94 -11.15
N ASN A 125 1.63 -4.58 -11.17
CA ASN A 125 2.70 -4.25 -10.23
C ASN A 125 3.21 -2.82 -10.44
N GLU A 126 3.33 -2.36 -11.69
CA GLU A 126 3.73 -0.99 -12.01
C GLU A 126 2.71 0.03 -11.48
N GLU A 127 1.43 -0.17 -11.72
CA GLU A 127 0.39 0.75 -11.22
C GLU A 127 0.29 0.73 -9.68
N LEU A 128 0.43 -0.45 -9.04
CA LEU A 128 0.49 -0.54 -7.58
C LEU A 128 1.69 0.22 -7.00
N ALA A 129 2.86 0.10 -7.63
CA ALA A 129 4.07 0.83 -7.21
C ALA A 129 3.86 2.35 -7.32
N ARG A 130 3.21 2.83 -8.38
CA ARG A 130 2.89 4.26 -8.54
C ARG A 130 1.93 4.76 -7.47
N VAL A 131 0.88 4.00 -7.16
CA VAL A 131 -0.08 4.35 -6.09
C VAL A 131 0.62 4.40 -4.75
N LEU A 132 1.48 3.41 -4.44
CA LEU A 132 2.24 3.37 -3.20
C LEU A 132 3.21 4.55 -3.08
N GLU A 133 3.90 4.91 -4.15
CA GLU A 133 4.80 6.07 -4.18
C GLU A 133 4.04 7.38 -3.89
N GLN A 134 2.87 7.56 -4.51
CA GLN A 134 2.02 8.71 -4.23
C GLN A 134 1.53 8.71 -2.77
N ALA A 135 1.11 7.56 -2.26
CA ALA A 135 0.67 7.41 -0.87
C ALA A 135 1.79 7.77 0.10
N ASN A 136 3.00 7.26 -0.12
CA ASN A 136 4.16 7.55 0.74
C ASN A 136 4.49 9.04 0.76
N ARG A 137 4.44 9.73 -0.38
CA ARG A 137 4.64 11.19 -0.42
C ARG A 137 3.60 11.93 0.42
N VAL A 138 2.33 11.55 0.31
CA VAL A 138 1.26 12.18 1.10
C VAL A 138 1.38 11.85 2.58
N VAL A 139 1.75 10.60 2.92
CA VAL A 139 2.02 10.21 4.32
C VAL A 139 3.13 11.06 4.92
N GLN A 140 4.23 11.30 4.19
CA GLN A 140 5.32 12.18 4.63
C GLN A 140 4.84 13.62 4.86
N GLN A 141 4.07 14.17 3.92
CA GLN A 141 3.51 15.53 4.06
C GLN A 141 2.59 15.64 5.29
N VAL A 142 1.76 14.64 5.53
CA VAL A 142 0.89 14.59 6.72
C VAL A 142 1.74 14.45 7.99
N ALA A 143 2.77 13.61 7.97
CA ALA A 143 3.68 13.42 9.10
C ALA A 143 4.36 14.73 9.49
N GLU A 144 4.95 15.43 8.54
CA GLU A 144 5.64 16.69 8.75
C GLU A 144 4.69 17.80 9.23
N SER A 145 3.56 17.98 8.55
CA SER A 145 2.59 19.04 8.84
C SER A 145 1.93 18.89 10.22
N GLU A 146 1.71 17.65 10.65
CA GLU A 146 1.06 17.36 11.93
C GLU A 146 2.03 16.91 13.04
N LYS A 147 3.33 16.93 12.75
CA LYS A 147 4.41 16.60 13.71
C LYS A 147 4.26 15.19 14.30
N TYR A 148 4.09 14.19 13.44
CA TYR A 148 4.20 12.80 13.85
C TYR A 148 5.68 12.41 13.95
N ASP A 149 6.03 11.70 15.01
CA ASP A 149 7.39 11.17 15.22
C ASP A 149 7.60 9.87 14.43
N VAL A 150 6.53 9.09 14.27
CA VAL A 150 6.55 7.84 13.48
C VAL A 150 5.19 7.57 12.87
N ILE A 151 5.18 7.00 11.65
CA ILE A 151 3.99 6.42 11.03
C ILE A 151 4.28 4.97 10.67
N LEU A 152 3.44 4.07 11.16
CA LEU A 152 3.51 2.64 10.96
C LEU A 152 2.54 2.20 9.86
N GLN A 153 2.91 1.19 9.08
CA GLN A 153 2.07 0.60 8.04
C GLN A 153 1.58 -0.81 8.42
N GLU A 154 2.30 -1.49 9.30
CA GLU A 154 1.95 -2.82 9.76
C GLU A 154 1.92 -2.85 11.29
N ALA A 155 0.83 -3.37 11.85
CA ALA A 155 0.69 -3.57 13.28
C ALA A 155 -0.36 -4.66 13.57
N VAL A 156 -0.10 -5.46 14.62
CA VAL A 156 -1.06 -6.48 15.07
C VAL A 156 -2.32 -5.84 15.69
N TYR A 157 -2.13 -4.69 16.34
CA TYR A 157 -3.22 -3.92 16.95
C TYR A 157 -2.92 -2.42 16.83
N VAL A 158 -3.93 -1.64 16.49
CA VAL A 158 -3.88 -0.17 16.46
C VAL A 158 -5.09 0.38 17.17
N ASN A 159 -4.84 1.24 18.15
CA ASN A 159 -5.94 2.00 18.76
C ASN A 159 -6.48 3.00 17.69
N PRO A 160 -7.81 3.08 17.49
CA PRO A 160 -8.41 3.93 16.46
C PRO A 160 -7.96 5.39 16.49
N LYS A 161 -7.57 5.92 17.65
CA LYS A 161 -7.05 7.30 17.78
C LYS A 161 -5.74 7.54 17.00
N HIS A 162 -4.98 6.48 16.71
CA HIS A 162 -3.73 6.55 15.96
C HIS A 162 -3.89 6.23 14.47
N ASP A 163 -5.06 5.73 14.05
CA ASP A 163 -5.34 5.48 12.64
C ASP A 163 -5.60 6.79 11.88
N ILE A 164 -4.66 7.13 11.00
CA ILE A 164 -4.74 8.32 10.15
C ILE A 164 -5.07 7.98 8.70
N THR A 165 -5.50 6.75 8.42
CA THR A 165 -5.75 6.27 7.04
C THR A 165 -6.76 7.15 6.30
N ASP A 166 -7.87 7.52 6.94
CA ASP A 166 -8.88 8.39 6.32
C ASP A 166 -8.34 9.76 5.94
N LYS A 167 -7.46 10.30 6.79
CA LYS A 167 -6.80 11.57 6.53
C LYS A 167 -5.87 11.49 5.31
N VAL A 168 -5.09 10.42 5.23
CA VAL A 168 -4.19 10.17 4.11
C VAL A 168 -4.99 9.97 2.81
N ILE A 169 -6.08 9.19 2.84
CA ILE A 169 -6.95 8.98 1.67
C ILE A 169 -7.57 10.31 1.23
N LYS A 170 -8.04 11.13 2.17
CA LYS A 170 -8.60 12.45 1.85
C LYS A 170 -7.56 13.38 1.20
N ALA A 171 -6.33 13.39 1.72
CA ALA A 171 -5.24 14.17 1.17
C ALA A 171 -4.82 13.68 -0.23
N LEU A 172 -4.72 12.36 -0.44
CA LEU A 172 -4.48 11.75 -1.75
C LEU A 172 -5.55 12.17 -2.78
N ASN A 173 -6.81 12.12 -2.38
CA ASN A 173 -7.92 12.46 -3.25
C ASN A 173 -7.99 13.96 -3.55
N GLY A 174 -7.46 14.80 -2.67
CA GLY A 174 -7.36 16.25 -2.85
C GLY A 174 -6.18 16.68 -3.72
N ALA A 175 -5.07 15.96 -3.69
CA ALA A 175 -3.88 16.21 -4.49
C ALA A 175 -4.02 15.77 -5.97
N ALA A 176 -5.04 14.99 -6.30
CA ALA A 176 -5.32 14.46 -7.64
C ALA A 176 -6.17 15.41 -8.53
N LYS A 177 -6.23 16.72 -8.18
CA LYS A 177 -6.95 17.74 -8.98
C LYS A 177 -6.02 18.48 -9.92
#